data_2a79e4a7325d650ee2a6f9d05f1d8817
#
_entry.id   2a79e4a7325d650ee2a6f9d05f1d8817
#
_cell.length_a   1.000
_cell.length_b   1.000
_cell.length_c   1.000
_cell.angle_alpha   90.00
_cell.angle_beta   90.00
_cell.angle_gamma   90.00
#
_symmetry.space_group_name_H-M   'P 1'
#
loop_
_entity.id
_entity.type
_entity.pdbx_description
1 polymer ?
#
loop_
_entity_poly.entity_id
_entity_poly.type
_entity_poly.pdbx_seq_one_letter_code
_entity_poly.pdbx_strand_id
1 'polypeptide(L)'
;DISETIAPFTPYKNDISVLITHVPNFIADIDAIVAENYPDFEICWFGHIGDGNLHLNILKPANLSKEEFFSQCKVVNVKVFETVQKYDGSISAEHGVGMTKKDYLGYTRDPIEVEYLRAVKKVFDPNNVMNVGKIFDIWGYLLENLAGASPNKQDVLLD
;
A
#
# COMPACT_ATOMS: atom_id res chain seq x y z
N ASP A 1 -16.59 17.31 9.81
CA ASP A 1 -15.72 16.40 9.02
C ASP A 1 -15.46 15.13 9.83
N ILE A 2 -15.78 13.93 9.21
CA ILE A 2 -15.63 12.63 9.90
C ILE A 2 -14.17 12.40 10.29
N SER A 3 -13.23 12.73 9.42
CA SER A 3 -11.79 12.56 9.68
C SER A 3 -11.32 13.34 10.91
N GLU A 4 -11.83 14.54 11.13
CA GLU A 4 -11.54 15.35 12.33
C GLU A 4 -12.18 14.74 13.57
N THR A 5 -13.39 14.21 13.44
CA THR A 5 -14.11 13.57 14.55
C THR A 5 -13.39 12.33 15.07
N ILE A 6 -12.81 11.50 14.18
CA ILE A 6 -12.09 10.28 14.57
C ILE A 6 -10.61 10.51 14.90
N ALA A 7 -10.03 11.66 14.56
CA ALA A 7 -8.60 11.95 14.79
C ALA A 7 -8.14 11.74 16.25
N PRO A 8 -8.91 12.13 17.30
CA PRO A 8 -8.53 11.88 18.68
C PRO A 8 -8.38 10.39 19.05
N PHE A 9 -9.03 9.50 18.31
CA PHE A 9 -8.98 8.05 18.53
C PHE A 9 -7.82 7.35 17.83
N THR A 10 -6.86 8.10 17.27
CA THR A 10 -5.66 7.58 16.63
C THR A 10 -5.99 6.45 15.61
N PRO A 11 -6.78 6.72 14.55
CA PRO A 11 -7.23 5.69 13.63
C PRO A 11 -6.08 5.11 12.80
N TYR A 12 -6.13 3.78 12.58
CA TYR A 12 -5.38 3.14 11.51
C TYR A 12 -6.21 3.22 10.22
N LYS A 13 -5.69 3.93 9.22
CA LYS A 13 -6.46 4.31 8.02
C LYS A 13 -6.06 3.48 6.81
N ASN A 14 -7.06 2.91 6.14
CA ASN A 14 -6.94 2.37 4.79
C ASN A 14 -7.79 3.21 3.84
N ASP A 15 -7.16 3.69 2.78
CA ASP A 15 -7.76 4.36 1.64
C ASP A 15 -7.68 3.40 0.46
N ILE A 16 -8.80 2.74 0.14
CA ILE A 16 -8.90 1.62 -0.79
C ILE A 16 -10.05 1.84 -1.76
N SER A 17 -10.01 1.17 -2.91
CA SER A 17 -11.14 1.21 -3.84
C SER A 17 -11.39 -0.13 -4.51
N VAL A 18 -12.66 -0.36 -4.86
CA VAL A 18 -13.11 -1.48 -5.69
C VAL A 18 -14.17 -0.98 -6.67
N LEU A 19 -14.48 -1.76 -7.70
CA LEU A 19 -15.60 -1.44 -8.57
C LEU A 19 -16.90 -1.30 -7.74
N ILE A 20 -17.72 -0.31 -8.08
CA ILE A 20 -18.95 0.03 -7.35
C ILE A 20 -19.86 -1.20 -7.15
N THR A 21 -19.96 -2.06 -8.17
CA THR A 21 -20.73 -3.29 -8.13
C THR A 21 -20.24 -4.29 -7.09
N HIS A 22 -18.98 -4.21 -6.71
CA HIS A 22 -18.34 -5.09 -5.73
C HIS A 22 -18.44 -4.57 -4.29
N VAL A 23 -18.72 -3.28 -4.09
CA VAL A 23 -18.69 -2.62 -2.77
C VAL A 23 -19.46 -3.38 -1.70
N PRO A 24 -20.72 -3.85 -1.92
CA PRO A 24 -21.46 -4.55 -0.86
C PRO A 24 -20.76 -5.84 -0.39
N ASN A 25 -20.30 -6.67 -1.34
CA ASN A 25 -19.63 -7.93 -1.02
C ASN A 25 -18.23 -7.69 -0.42
N PHE A 26 -17.53 -6.70 -0.94
CA PHE A 26 -16.21 -6.31 -0.44
C PHE A 26 -16.29 -5.85 1.03
N ILE A 27 -17.23 -4.98 1.37
CA ILE A 27 -17.44 -4.53 2.76
C ILE A 27 -17.76 -5.72 3.66
N ALA A 28 -18.64 -6.63 3.23
CA ALA A 28 -18.99 -7.82 4.02
C ALA A 28 -17.76 -8.72 4.28
N ASP A 29 -16.90 -8.94 3.30
CA ASP A 29 -15.66 -9.71 3.45
C ASP A 29 -14.69 -9.02 4.41
N ILE A 30 -14.52 -7.70 4.31
CA ILE A 30 -13.65 -6.93 5.21
C ILE A 30 -14.21 -6.92 6.64
N ASP A 31 -15.51 -6.73 6.80
CA ASP A 31 -16.17 -6.76 8.11
C ASP A 31 -15.98 -8.10 8.81
N ALA A 32 -16.01 -9.21 8.05
CA ALA A 32 -15.71 -10.54 8.60
C ALA A 32 -14.25 -10.64 9.09
N ILE A 33 -13.28 -10.14 8.33
CA ILE A 33 -11.86 -10.09 8.71
C ILE A 33 -11.68 -9.24 9.97
N VAL A 34 -12.33 -8.09 10.01
CA VAL A 34 -12.26 -7.16 11.16
C VAL A 34 -12.88 -7.78 12.41
N ALA A 35 -14.06 -8.38 12.28
CA ALA A 35 -14.73 -9.05 13.40
C ALA A 35 -13.92 -10.22 13.99
N GLU A 36 -13.23 -10.97 13.13
CA GLU A 36 -12.35 -12.07 13.56
C GLU A 36 -11.10 -11.59 14.31
N ASN A 37 -10.48 -10.52 13.81
CA ASN A 37 -9.14 -10.09 14.26
C ASN A 37 -9.17 -8.91 15.25
N TYR A 38 -10.27 -8.15 15.31
CA TYR A 38 -10.45 -6.96 16.13
C TYR A 38 -11.81 -6.95 16.84
N PRO A 39 -12.17 -8.01 17.61
CA PRO A 39 -13.53 -8.14 18.17
C PRO A 39 -13.93 -6.96 19.10
N ASP A 40 -12.94 -6.27 19.67
CA ASP A 40 -13.16 -5.17 20.64
C ASP A 40 -12.79 -3.80 20.05
N PHE A 41 -12.51 -3.71 18.75
CA PHE A 41 -12.14 -2.44 18.13
C PHE A 41 -13.33 -1.79 17.45
N GLU A 42 -13.42 -0.49 17.58
CA GLU A 42 -14.41 0.30 16.86
C GLU A 42 -13.96 0.56 15.42
N ILE A 43 -14.85 0.35 14.46
CA ILE A 43 -14.60 0.51 13.03
C ILE A 43 -15.47 1.63 12.49
N CYS A 44 -14.83 2.54 11.76
CA CYS A 44 -15.53 3.63 11.10
C CYS A 44 -15.31 3.54 9.57
N TRP A 45 -16.40 3.24 8.85
CA TRP A 45 -16.44 3.27 7.40
C TRP A 45 -17.02 4.60 6.90
N PHE A 46 -16.38 5.19 5.92
CA PHE A 46 -16.93 6.25 5.08
C PHE A 46 -16.23 6.23 3.71
N GLY A 47 -16.64 7.07 2.78
CA GLY A 47 -16.01 7.11 1.47
C GLY A 47 -16.87 7.77 0.40
N HIS A 48 -16.47 7.59 -0.84
CA HIS A 48 -17.11 8.14 -2.03
C HIS A 48 -17.70 7.00 -2.85
N ILE A 49 -18.98 6.70 -2.61
CA ILE A 49 -19.62 5.53 -3.24
C ILE A 49 -19.67 5.64 -4.77
N GLY A 50 -19.65 6.86 -5.32
CA GLY A 50 -19.74 7.11 -6.75
C GLY A 50 -18.55 6.62 -7.57
N ASP A 51 -17.39 6.42 -6.93
CA ASP A 51 -16.16 5.92 -7.55
C ASP A 51 -15.58 4.68 -6.84
N GLY A 52 -16.32 4.14 -5.87
CA GLY A 52 -15.91 2.95 -5.12
C GLY A 52 -14.77 3.19 -4.13
N ASN A 53 -14.43 4.45 -3.82
CA ASN A 53 -13.43 4.79 -2.82
C ASN A 53 -14.00 4.60 -1.41
N LEU A 54 -13.30 3.80 -0.61
CA LEU A 54 -13.69 3.40 0.74
C LEU A 54 -12.56 3.68 1.73
N HIS A 55 -12.92 4.34 2.83
CA HIS A 55 -12.01 4.61 3.94
C HIS A 55 -12.35 3.69 5.11
N LEU A 56 -11.55 2.65 5.28
CA LEU A 56 -11.60 1.78 6.46
C LEU A 56 -10.74 2.39 7.56
N ASN A 57 -11.36 2.80 8.65
CA ASN A 57 -10.67 3.35 9.81
C ASN A 57 -10.90 2.44 11.02
N ILE A 58 -9.82 1.89 11.55
CA ILE A 58 -9.81 1.08 12.76
C ILE A 58 -9.40 2.00 13.90
N LEU A 59 -10.26 2.18 14.90
CA LEU A 59 -10.00 3.10 16.01
C LEU A 59 -9.20 2.40 17.10
N LYS A 60 -8.20 3.10 17.66
CA LYS A 60 -7.35 2.55 18.71
C LYS A 60 -8.12 2.43 20.02
N PRO A 61 -8.23 1.22 20.60
CA PRO A 61 -8.83 1.07 21.92
C PRO A 61 -7.95 1.69 23.02
N ALA A 62 -8.57 2.11 24.10
CA ALA A 62 -7.90 2.86 25.16
C ALA A 62 -6.82 2.06 25.91
N ASN A 63 -6.96 0.74 25.96
CA ASN A 63 -6.08 -0.19 26.68
C ASN A 63 -4.80 -0.58 25.93
N LEU A 64 -4.63 -0.17 24.67
CA LEU A 64 -3.41 -0.45 23.88
C LEU A 64 -2.54 0.79 23.73
N SER A 65 -1.23 0.61 23.74
CA SER A 65 -0.30 1.63 23.26
C SER A 65 -0.46 1.84 21.75
N LYS A 66 0.04 2.97 21.25
CA LYS A 66 0.01 3.26 19.81
C LYS A 66 0.83 2.22 19.02
N GLU A 67 1.98 1.86 19.54
CA GLU A 67 2.91 0.93 18.92
C GLU A 67 2.31 -0.48 18.79
N GLU A 68 1.71 -1.00 19.86
CA GLU A 68 1.01 -2.29 19.88
C GLU A 68 -0.15 -2.30 18.90
N PHE A 69 -0.99 -1.27 18.94
CA PHE A 69 -2.12 -1.12 18.04
C PHE A 69 -1.70 -1.12 16.57
N PHE A 70 -0.72 -0.29 16.19
CA PHE A 70 -0.24 -0.23 14.80
C PHE A 70 0.44 -1.51 14.36
N SER A 71 1.12 -2.23 15.27
CA SER A 71 1.71 -3.53 14.98
C SER A 71 0.63 -4.58 14.65
N GLN A 72 -0.43 -4.65 15.46
CA GLN A 72 -1.57 -5.53 15.20
C GLN A 72 -2.25 -5.21 13.88
N CYS A 73 -2.52 -3.92 13.62
CA CYS A 73 -3.14 -3.49 12.37
C CYS A 73 -2.31 -3.85 11.14
N LYS A 74 -0.98 -3.74 11.19
CA LYS A 74 -0.11 -4.14 10.07
C LYS A 74 -0.23 -5.62 9.72
N VAL A 75 -0.35 -6.50 10.71
CA VAL A 75 -0.51 -7.95 10.48
C VAL A 75 -1.83 -8.24 9.76
N VAL A 76 -2.93 -7.65 10.23
CA VAL A 76 -4.26 -7.88 9.64
C VAL A 76 -4.41 -7.16 8.30
N ASN A 77 -3.68 -6.06 8.09
CA ASN A 77 -3.73 -5.27 6.86
C ASN A 77 -3.33 -6.09 5.61
N VAL A 78 -2.51 -7.13 5.78
CA VAL A 78 -2.21 -8.07 4.69
C VAL A 78 -3.49 -8.75 4.20
N LYS A 79 -4.35 -9.25 5.11
CA LYS A 79 -5.64 -9.86 4.76
C LYS A 79 -6.57 -8.85 4.05
N VAL A 80 -6.55 -7.60 4.48
CA VAL A 80 -7.30 -6.51 3.82
C VAL A 80 -6.83 -6.33 2.39
N PHE A 81 -5.53 -6.27 2.15
CA PHE A 81 -4.96 -6.10 0.81
C PHE A 81 -5.14 -7.33 -0.08
N GLU A 82 -5.08 -8.55 0.46
CA GLU A 82 -5.45 -9.77 -0.26
C GLU A 82 -6.92 -9.72 -0.73
N THR A 83 -7.80 -9.17 0.12
CA THR A 83 -9.21 -8.99 -0.26
C THR A 83 -9.35 -7.90 -1.32
N VAL A 84 -8.62 -6.79 -1.23
CA VAL A 84 -8.58 -5.76 -2.29
C VAL A 84 -8.16 -6.40 -3.62
N GLN A 85 -7.10 -7.20 -3.63
CA GLN A 85 -6.63 -7.91 -4.82
C GLN A 85 -7.68 -8.89 -5.38
N LYS A 86 -8.36 -9.64 -4.51
CA LYS A 86 -9.45 -10.56 -4.90
C LYS A 86 -10.56 -9.86 -5.69
N TYR A 87 -10.80 -8.58 -5.42
CA TYR A 87 -11.81 -7.76 -6.08
C TYR A 87 -11.24 -6.85 -7.19
N ASP A 88 -10.00 -7.09 -7.65
CA ASP A 88 -9.28 -6.26 -8.62
C ASP A 88 -9.28 -4.77 -8.24
N GLY A 89 -9.17 -4.51 -6.94
CA GLY A 89 -9.21 -3.18 -6.36
C GLY A 89 -7.87 -2.48 -6.29
N SER A 90 -7.87 -1.31 -5.65
CA SER A 90 -6.65 -0.55 -5.35
C SER A 90 -6.42 -0.41 -3.85
N ILE A 91 -5.17 -0.64 -3.41
CA ILE A 91 -4.73 -0.40 -2.03
C ILE A 91 -4.57 1.08 -1.71
N SER A 92 -4.66 1.94 -2.71
CA SER A 92 -4.64 3.39 -2.54
C SER A 92 -5.55 4.05 -3.57
N ALA A 93 -6.71 4.51 -3.13
CA ALA A 93 -7.71 5.10 -4.00
C ALA A 93 -7.31 6.52 -4.45
N GLU A 94 -7.03 7.41 -3.49
CA GLU A 94 -6.74 8.83 -3.77
C GLU A 94 -5.44 9.36 -3.14
N HIS A 95 -4.96 8.75 -2.04
CA HIS A 95 -3.83 9.28 -1.28
C HIS A 95 -2.45 8.92 -1.85
N GLY A 96 -2.38 7.97 -2.77
CA GLY A 96 -1.13 7.45 -3.34
C GLY A 96 -0.41 6.46 -2.42
N VAL A 97 0.59 5.80 -3.00
CA VAL A 97 1.36 4.72 -2.35
C VAL A 97 2.40 5.28 -1.37
N GLY A 98 3.10 6.33 -1.77
CA GLY A 98 4.13 6.99 -0.95
C GLY A 98 5.21 6.03 -0.45
N MET A 99 5.58 6.19 0.84
CA MET A 99 6.55 5.34 1.54
C MET A 99 5.90 4.19 2.29
N THR A 100 4.65 4.37 2.74
CA THR A 100 3.99 3.46 3.69
C THR A 100 3.35 2.25 3.03
N LYS A 101 3.00 2.35 1.75
CA LYS A 101 2.32 1.28 0.99
C LYS A 101 3.19 0.68 -0.13
N LYS A 102 4.44 1.10 -0.29
CA LYS A 102 5.32 0.64 -1.39
C LYS A 102 5.54 -0.88 -1.40
N ASP A 103 5.67 -1.49 -0.21
CA ASP A 103 5.89 -2.93 -0.06
C ASP A 103 4.64 -3.76 -0.43
N TYR A 104 3.49 -3.10 -0.57
CA TYR A 104 2.20 -3.70 -0.90
C TYR A 104 1.74 -3.37 -2.34
N LEU A 105 2.58 -2.71 -3.13
CA LEU A 105 2.22 -2.29 -4.50
C LEU A 105 1.79 -3.47 -5.38
N GLY A 106 2.36 -4.66 -5.17
CA GLY A 106 2.01 -5.90 -5.88
C GLY A 106 0.57 -6.40 -5.67
N TYR A 107 -0.16 -5.89 -4.66
CA TYR A 107 -1.58 -6.21 -4.51
C TYR A 107 -2.50 -5.44 -5.48
N THR A 108 -1.96 -4.41 -6.15
CA THR A 108 -2.73 -3.57 -7.09
C THR A 108 -2.13 -3.53 -8.47
N ARG A 109 -0.82 -3.76 -8.59
CA ARG A 109 -0.07 -3.61 -9.84
C ARG A 109 0.62 -4.91 -10.23
N ASP A 110 0.50 -5.25 -11.51
CA ASP A 110 1.27 -6.35 -12.09
C ASP A 110 2.78 -6.05 -12.02
N PRO A 111 3.65 -7.06 -11.82
CA PRO A 111 5.10 -6.87 -11.83
C PRO A 111 5.63 -6.13 -13.07
N ILE A 112 5.04 -6.39 -14.25
CA ILE A 112 5.43 -5.72 -15.50
C ILE A 112 5.05 -4.24 -15.47
N GLU A 113 3.88 -3.88 -14.91
CA GLU A 113 3.51 -2.47 -14.71
C GLU A 113 4.51 -1.76 -13.78
N VAL A 114 4.93 -2.43 -12.70
CA VAL A 114 5.92 -1.88 -11.76
C VAL A 114 7.26 -1.65 -12.45
N GLU A 115 7.70 -2.53 -13.34
CA GLU A 115 8.92 -2.35 -14.16
C GLU A 115 8.80 -1.13 -15.07
N TYR A 116 7.67 -0.95 -15.76
CA TYR A 116 7.44 0.24 -16.59
C TYR A 116 7.41 1.52 -15.75
N LEU A 117 6.78 1.51 -14.59
CA LEU A 117 6.79 2.66 -13.67
C LEU A 117 8.22 3.03 -13.23
N ARG A 118 9.06 2.04 -12.95
CA ARG A 118 10.50 2.25 -12.64
C ARG A 118 11.25 2.82 -13.84
N ALA A 119 11.01 2.30 -15.04
CA ALA A 119 11.64 2.80 -16.26
C ALA A 119 11.26 4.26 -16.55
N VAL A 120 9.99 4.62 -16.40
CA VAL A 120 9.52 6.01 -16.53
C VAL A 120 10.20 6.91 -15.49
N LYS A 121 10.25 6.49 -14.22
CA LYS A 121 10.96 7.25 -13.19
C LYS A 121 12.43 7.48 -13.58
N LYS A 122 13.11 6.46 -14.09
CA LYS A 122 14.53 6.56 -14.49
C LYS A 122 14.77 7.57 -15.62
N VAL A 123 13.80 7.72 -16.53
CA VAL A 123 13.88 8.74 -17.60
C VAL A 123 13.91 10.15 -17.03
N PHE A 124 13.05 10.44 -16.03
CA PHE A 124 12.92 11.79 -15.46
C PHE A 124 13.87 12.05 -14.29
N ASP A 125 14.31 11.03 -13.59
CA ASP A 125 15.14 11.11 -12.39
C ASP A 125 16.26 10.05 -12.41
N PRO A 126 17.21 10.15 -13.37
CA PRO A 126 18.26 9.13 -13.54
C PRO A 126 19.17 9.00 -12.32
N ASN A 127 19.28 10.04 -11.49
CA ASN A 127 20.10 10.07 -10.30
C ASN A 127 19.32 9.77 -9.00
N ASN A 128 18.01 9.50 -9.10
CA ASN A 128 17.14 9.21 -7.97
C ASN A 128 17.21 10.25 -6.84
N VAL A 129 17.15 11.53 -7.20
CA VAL A 129 17.16 12.65 -6.25
C VAL A 129 15.78 13.21 -5.94
N MET A 130 14.75 12.82 -6.73
CA MET A 130 13.38 13.26 -6.57
C MET A 130 12.57 12.22 -5.81
N ASN A 131 11.91 12.64 -4.71
CA ASN A 131 11.03 11.74 -3.92
C ASN A 131 11.67 10.39 -3.58
N VAL A 132 12.88 10.42 -3.08
CA VAL A 132 13.71 9.24 -2.78
C VAL A 132 12.97 8.28 -1.83
N GLY A 133 12.94 6.99 -2.20
CA GLY A 133 12.32 5.92 -1.40
C GLY A 133 10.79 5.90 -1.39
N LYS A 134 10.12 6.73 -2.24
CA LYS A 134 8.67 6.70 -2.44
C LYS A 134 8.31 5.84 -3.64
N ILE A 135 7.27 5.03 -3.50
CA ILE A 135 6.76 4.06 -4.48
C ILE A 135 7.73 2.90 -4.69
N PHE A 136 9.02 3.16 -4.84
CA PHE A 136 10.08 2.17 -5.05
C PHE A 136 11.19 2.31 -4.02
N ASP A 137 11.83 1.17 -3.67
CA ASP A 137 12.98 1.17 -2.79
C ASP A 137 14.24 1.71 -3.48
N ILE A 138 15.05 2.44 -2.70
CA ILE A 138 16.36 2.94 -3.13
C ILE A 138 17.29 1.78 -3.49
N TRP A 139 17.22 0.68 -2.74
CA TRP A 139 18.11 -0.47 -2.90
C TRP A 139 17.92 -1.21 -4.24
N GLY A 140 16.70 -1.35 -4.73
CA GLY A 140 16.45 -1.90 -6.08
C GLY A 140 17.15 -1.08 -7.15
N TYR A 141 17.07 0.24 -7.04
CA TYR A 141 17.71 1.18 -7.96
C TYR A 141 19.24 1.13 -7.90
N LEU A 142 19.82 1.01 -6.70
CA LEU A 142 21.27 0.89 -6.51
C LEU A 142 21.82 -0.43 -7.02
N LEU A 143 21.11 -1.54 -6.80
CA LEU A 143 21.53 -2.85 -7.28
C LEU A 143 21.49 -2.95 -8.81
N GLU A 144 20.49 -2.37 -9.47
CA GLU A 144 20.43 -2.29 -10.93
C GLU A 144 21.57 -1.45 -11.50
N ASN A 145 21.93 -0.33 -10.86
CA ASN A 145 23.04 0.50 -11.30
C ASN A 145 24.42 -0.15 -11.02
N LEU A 146 24.55 -0.92 -9.94
CA LEU A 146 25.76 -1.70 -9.67
C LEU A 146 25.89 -2.90 -10.61
N ALA A 147 24.79 -3.56 -10.97
CA ALA A 147 24.78 -4.66 -11.95
C ALA A 147 25.06 -4.16 -13.37
N GLY A 148 24.63 -2.94 -13.71
CA GLY A 148 24.98 -2.29 -14.98
C GLY A 148 26.41 -1.76 -15.06
N ALA A 149 27.10 -1.64 -13.92
CA ALA A 149 28.50 -1.26 -13.82
C ALA A 149 29.46 -2.46 -13.79
N SER A 150 28.98 -3.66 -14.11
CA SER A 150 29.87 -4.84 -14.27
C SER A 150 30.83 -4.57 -15.43
N PRO A 151 32.14 -4.70 -15.22
CA PRO A 151 33.10 -4.48 -16.29
C PRO A 151 32.79 -5.43 -17.47
N ASN A 152 32.80 -4.85 -18.65
CA ASN A 152 32.62 -5.50 -19.93
C ASN A 152 33.36 -6.84 -19.97
N LYS A 153 32.65 -7.94 -20.14
CA LYS A 153 33.25 -9.29 -20.33
C LYS A 153 34.00 -9.44 -21.66
N GLN A 154 34.39 -8.35 -22.30
CA GLN A 154 35.12 -8.36 -23.57
C GLN A 154 36.64 -8.17 -23.47
N ASP A 155 37.18 -7.89 -22.26
CA ASP A 155 38.62 -7.67 -22.10
C ASP A 155 39.38 -8.87 -21.48
N VAL A 156 38.83 -10.08 -21.52
CA VAL A 156 39.53 -11.30 -21.09
C VAL A 156 39.51 -12.36 -22.21
N LEU A 157 40.02 -11.98 -23.35
CA LEU A 157 40.48 -12.91 -24.36
C LEU A 157 41.54 -12.23 -25.24
N LEU A 158 42.72 -12.03 -24.72
CA LEU A 158 43.99 -11.88 -25.42
C LEU A 158 45.13 -11.83 -24.37
N ASP A 159 45.63 -13.01 -24.02
CA ASP A 159 47.02 -13.42 -23.91
C ASP A 159 47.09 -14.84 -23.38
#